data_e6e9601c8fec2cc6322531c6e98a2bbb
#
_entry.id   e6e9601c8fec2cc6322531c6e98a2bbb
#
_cell.length_a   1.000
_cell.length_b   1.000
_cell.length_c   1.000
_cell.angle_alpha   90.00
_cell.angle_beta   90.00
_cell.angle_gamma   90.00
#
_symmetry.space_group_name_H-M   'P 1'
#
loop_
_entity.id
_entity.type
_entity.pdbx_description
1 polymer ?
#
loop_
_entity_poly.entity_id
_entity_poly.type
_entity_poly.pdbx_seq_one_letter_code
_entity_poly.pdbx_strand_id
1 'polypeptide(L)'
;MGECFQTLNLTNVYLFAAALQDEEICRNVLEIALNRKITAVRSHAEHTLFLDSDFKSVRFDVYALDAEAVSYDVEMQNDFGRDLPRRCRYYQAELDVSSLKPGEDYKELKPSYIIFICAFDPFGKGRYQYVFEEYCKEAGLALGDGTQKIFFNTNGTDSENITPQLLHLFEYLKQSTEEVANMHNDEKIQLIHRRVEYLKRDRKLEAGYMTMEEYIHSEAERRAKEMAEMLAKPMAESMAKPMAETLAKPLAESLAASKIAQNIVCLLYTSPSP
;
A
#
# COMPACT_ATOMS: atom_id res chain seq x y z
N MET A 1 9.53 -18.02 6.62
CA MET A 1 10.89 -17.61 6.23
C MET A 1 10.71 -16.55 5.14
N GLY A 2 11.25 -15.33 5.35
CA GLY A 2 11.25 -14.29 4.31
C GLY A 2 12.04 -14.74 3.08
N GLU A 3 11.80 -14.09 1.95
CA GLU A 3 12.60 -14.34 0.74
C GLU A 3 14.07 -13.94 0.97
N CYS A 4 14.99 -14.68 0.34
CA CYS A 4 16.41 -14.33 0.41
C CYS A 4 16.64 -13.02 -0.36
N PHE A 5 17.31 -12.05 0.25
CA PHE A 5 17.56 -10.74 -0.36
C PHE A 5 18.20 -10.82 -1.76
N GLN A 6 19.13 -11.77 -1.96
CA GLN A 6 19.82 -11.99 -3.23
C GLN A 6 18.89 -12.48 -4.35
N THR A 7 17.76 -13.11 -4.01
CA THR A 7 16.80 -13.65 -4.99
C THR A 7 15.64 -12.73 -5.29
N LEU A 8 15.57 -11.57 -4.62
CA LEU A 8 14.49 -10.60 -4.82
C LEU A 8 14.45 -10.10 -6.27
N ASN A 9 13.24 -9.94 -6.77
CA ASN A 9 12.99 -9.21 -8.02
C ASN A 9 12.78 -7.72 -7.75
N LEU A 10 12.92 -6.90 -8.77
CA LEU A 10 12.75 -5.44 -8.64
C LEU A 10 11.29 -5.02 -8.36
N THR A 11 10.35 -5.95 -8.35
CA THR A 11 9.01 -5.74 -7.77
C THR A 11 9.03 -5.65 -6.25
N ASN A 12 10.11 -6.07 -5.56
CA ASN A 12 10.23 -5.87 -4.13
C ASN A 12 10.39 -4.37 -3.83
N VAL A 13 9.49 -3.81 -3.01
CA VAL A 13 9.40 -2.37 -2.71
C VAL A 13 10.72 -1.83 -2.14
N TYR A 14 11.38 -2.57 -1.23
CA TYR A 14 12.63 -2.14 -0.63
C TYR A 14 13.78 -2.10 -1.64
N LEU A 15 13.92 -3.13 -2.47
CA LEU A 15 14.94 -3.18 -3.51
C LEU A 15 14.67 -2.13 -4.61
N PHE A 16 13.40 -1.92 -4.97
CA PHE A 16 12.99 -0.89 -5.92
C PHE A 16 13.36 0.50 -5.44
N ALA A 17 12.97 0.85 -4.22
CA ALA A 17 13.31 2.14 -3.61
C ALA A 17 14.84 2.35 -3.56
N ALA A 18 15.60 1.32 -3.15
CA ALA A 18 17.06 1.37 -3.12
C ALA A 18 17.69 1.55 -4.52
N ALA A 19 17.13 0.91 -5.55
CA ALA A 19 17.62 1.04 -6.92
C ALA A 19 17.39 2.45 -7.48
N LEU A 20 16.22 3.04 -7.22
CA LEU A 20 15.84 4.36 -7.72
C LEU A 20 16.45 5.52 -6.90
N GLN A 21 17.18 5.26 -5.80
CA GLN A 21 18.05 6.26 -5.17
C GLN A 21 19.17 6.72 -6.10
N ASP A 22 19.58 5.88 -7.03
CA ASP A 22 20.51 6.25 -8.08
C ASP A 22 19.80 7.12 -9.12
N GLU A 23 20.24 8.37 -9.27
CA GLU A 23 19.62 9.37 -10.14
C GLU A 23 19.57 8.94 -11.62
N GLU A 24 20.57 8.21 -12.10
CA GLU A 24 20.58 7.69 -13.46
C GLU A 24 19.57 6.56 -13.64
N ILE A 25 19.47 5.65 -12.69
CA ILE A 25 18.47 4.57 -12.72
C ILE A 25 17.07 5.12 -12.61
N CYS A 26 16.81 6.05 -11.68
CA CYS A 26 15.53 6.73 -11.53
C CYS A 26 15.12 7.41 -12.85
N ARG A 27 16.04 8.18 -13.46
CA ARG A 27 15.81 8.82 -14.76
C ARG A 27 15.46 7.79 -15.84
N ASN A 28 16.21 6.70 -15.94
CA ASN A 28 15.97 5.66 -16.94
C ASN A 28 14.58 5.02 -16.78
N VAL A 29 14.18 4.71 -15.54
CA VAL A 29 12.84 4.18 -15.26
C VAL A 29 11.75 5.19 -15.66
N LEU A 30 11.90 6.46 -15.28
CA LEU A 30 10.94 7.51 -15.63
C LEU A 30 10.87 7.76 -17.15
N GLU A 31 12.01 7.77 -17.84
CA GLU A 31 12.04 7.92 -19.30
C GLU A 31 11.35 6.77 -20.03
N ILE A 32 11.54 5.54 -19.56
CA ILE A 32 10.84 4.37 -20.09
C ILE A 32 9.34 4.45 -19.81
N ALA A 33 8.97 4.74 -18.55
CA ALA A 33 7.58 4.79 -18.12
C ALA A 33 6.77 5.88 -18.83
N LEU A 34 7.37 7.07 -19.00
CA LEU A 34 6.69 8.23 -19.59
C LEU A 34 6.94 8.39 -21.09
N ASN A 35 7.75 7.51 -21.69
CA ASN A 35 8.15 7.56 -23.10
C ASN A 35 8.61 8.95 -23.53
N ARG A 36 9.41 9.65 -22.69
CA ARG A 36 9.97 10.97 -22.98
C ARG A 36 11.38 11.10 -22.39
N LYS A 37 12.18 12.01 -22.94
CA LYS A 37 13.49 12.33 -22.38
C LYS A 37 13.36 13.20 -21.14
N ILE A 38 14.17 12.93 -20.14
CA ILE A 38 14.28 13.69 -18.88
C ILE A 38 15.76 14.08 -18.71
N THR A 39 16.04 15.37 -18.61
CA THR A 39 17.43 15.88 -18.69
C THR A 39 18.26 15.49 -17.48
N ALA A 40 17.72 15.60 -16.29
CA ALA A 40 18.36 15.22 -15.02
C ALA A 40 17.28 14.96 -13.98
N VAL A 41 17.58 14.09 -13.02
CA VAL A 41 16.65 13.75 -11.93
C VAL A 41 17.46 13.79 -10.64
N ARG A 42 16.87 14.36 -9.59
CA ARG A 42 17.29 14.16 -8.20
C ARG A 42 16.26 13.26 -7.54
N SER A 43 16.67 12.13 -7.02
CA SER A 43 15.79 11.16 -6.39
C SER A 43 16.04 11.03 -4.90
N HIS A 44 14.97 10.83 -4.16
CA HIS A 44 14.98 10.58 -2.73
C HIS A 44 14.07 9.40 -2.44
N ALA A 45 14.65 8.25 -2.07
CA ALA A 45 13.85 7.11 -1.62
C ALA A 45 13.33 7.34 -0.20
N GLU A 46 12.16 6.81 0.07
CA GLU A 46 11.50 6.91 1.38
C GLU A 46 11.34 8.35 1.88
N HIS A 47 11.06 9.28 0.95
CA HIS A 47 10.84 10.68 1.30
C HIS A 47 9.56 10.83 2.14
N THR A 48 9.74 11.20 3.41
CA THR A 48 8.61 11.46 4.31
C THR A 48 8.34 12.95 4.38
N LEU A 49 7.17 13.38 3.92
CA LEU A 49 6.69 14.73 4.13
C LEU A 49 5.97 14.81 5.48
N PHE A 50 6.55 15.56 6.42
CA PHE A 50 5.93 15.90 7.69
C PHE A 50 5.31 17.29 7.56
N LEU A 51 3.99 17.38 7.58
CA LEU A 51 3.31 18.68 7.54
C LEU A 51 2.96 19.22 8.91
N ASP A 52 2.74 18.38 9.89
CA ASP A 52 2.55 18.73 11.31
C ASP A 52 2.27 17.43 12.09
N SER A 53 2.46 17.45 13.42
CA SER A 53 2.25 16.29 14.30
C SER A 53 0.82 15.72 14.26
N ASP A 54 -0.16 16.51 13.81
CA ASP A 54 -1.57 16.16 13.80
C ASP A 54 -2.07 15.57 12.46
N PHE A 55 -1.22 15.53 11.42
CA PHE A 55 -1.57 14.99 10.11
C PHE A 55 -0.94 13.62 9.85
N LYS A 56 -1.64 12.82 9.05
CA LYS A 56 -1.11 11.53 8.58
C LYS A 56 0.12 11.81 7.70
N SER A 57 1.30 11.42 8.16
CA SER A 57 2.52 11.51 7.34
C SER A 57 2.38 10.69 6.06
N VAL A 58 2.82 11.24 4.94
CA VAL A 58 2.96 10.51 3.68
C VAL A 58 4.41 10.08 3.52
N ARG A 59 4.60 8.82 3.20
CA ARG A 59 5.89 8.27 2.83
C ARG A 59 5.79 7.83 1.38
N PHE A 60 6.54 8.49 0.51
CA PHE A 60 6.69 8.10 -0.88
C PHE A 60 7.78 7.02 -0.98
N ASP A 61 7.56 6.03 -1.84
CA ASP A 61 8.60 5.02 -2.12
C ASP A 61 9.79 5.70 -2.80
N VAL A 62 9.53 6.48 -3.84
CA VAL A 62 10.56 7.28 -4.53
C VAL A 62 9.97 8.63 -4.96
N TYR A 63 10.48 9.70 -4.37
CA TYR A 63 10.21 11.06 -4.82
C TYR A 63 11.35 11.56 -5.71
N ALA A 64 11.05 12.13 -6.85
CA ALA A 64 12.03 12.66 -7.78
C ALA A 64 11.64 14.03 -8.32
N LEU A 65 12.66 14.86 -8.57
CA LEU A 65 12.54 16.17 -9.23
C LEU A 65 13.45 16.20 -10.45
N ASP A 66 12.94 16.66 -11.58
CA ASP A 66 13.78 16.90 -12.75
C ASP A 66 14.36 18.33 -12.79
N ALA A 67 15.15 18.62 -13.83
CA ALA A 67 15.78 19.92 -14.00
C ALA A 67 14.78 21.08 -14.23
N GLU A 68 13.54 20.78 -14.62
CA GLU A 68 12.46 21.72 -14.84
C GLU A 68 11.56 21.87 -13.60
N ALA A 69 11.97 21.25 -12.49
CA ALA A 69 11.25 21.16 -11.23
C ALA A 69 9.90 20.40 -11.33
N VAL A 70 9.75 19.54 -12.33
CA VAL A 70 8.63 18.60 -12.41
C VAL A 70 8.80 17.53 -11.33
N SER A 71 7.73 17.28 -10.57
CA SER A 71 7.72 16.32 -9.47
C SER A 71 7.19 14.96 -9.93
N TYR A 72 7.84 13.90 -9.48
CA TYR A 72 7.42 12.52 -9.70
C TYR A 72 7.38 11.79 -8.38
N ASP A 73 6.26 11.14 -8.11
CA ASP A 73 6.11 10.14 -7.07
C ASP A 73 5.97 8.78 -7.74
N VAL A 74 6.87 7.85 -7.45
CA VAL A 74 6.90 6.51 -8.06
C VAL A 74 6.75 5.46 -6.99
N GLU A 75 5.64 4.74 -7.05
CA GLU A 75 5.22 3.74 -6.08
C GLU A 75 5.20 2.33 -6.70
N MET A 76 5.86 1.37 -6.04
CA MET A 76 5.74 -0.05 -6.37
C MET A 76 4.63 -0.67 -5.53
N GLN A 77 3.63 -1.28 -6.17
CA GLN A 77 2.46 -1.83 -5.50
C GLN A 77 2.26 -3.30 -5.83
N ASN A 78 2.49 -4.19 -4.85
CA ASN A 78 2.37 -5.63 -5.04
C ASN A 78 1.00 -6.17 -4.61
N ASP A 79 0.35 -5.54 -3.62
CA ASP A 79 -0.91 -5.99 -3.09
C ASP A 79 -2.08 -5.14 -3.60
N PHE A 80 -3.22 -5.78 -3.83
CA PHE A 80 -4.45 -5.12 -4.22
C PHE A 80 -5.00 -4.25 -3.08
N GLY A 81 -4.47 -3.03 -2.95
CA GLY A 81 -4.96 -2.02 -2.02
C GLY A 81 -6.27 -1.42 -2.51
N ARG A 82 -7.34 -1.49 -1.71
CA ARG A 82 -8.69 -0.99 -2.07
C ARG A 82 -8.76 0.52 -2.29
N ASP A 83 -7.76 1.27 -1.84
CA ASP A 83 -7.80 2.72 -1.76
C ASP A 83 -6.77 3.44 -2.66
N LEU A 84 -6.20 2.78 -3.66
CA LEU A 84 -5.20 3.39 -4.55
C LEU A 84 -5.64 4.74 -5.15
N PRO A 85 -6.86 4.91 -5.69
CA PRO A 85 -7.29 6.21 -6.20
C PRO A 85 -7.36 7.31 -5.14
N ARG A 86 -7.70 6.95 -3.88
CA ARG A 86 -7.73 7.91 -2.77
C ARG A 86 -6.32 8.24 -2.27
N ARG A 87 -5.43 7.25 -2.19
CA ARG A 87 -4.00 7.46 -1.90
C ARG A 87 -3.38 8.40 -2.94
N CYS A 88 -3.60 8.12 -4.22
CA CYS A 88 -3.13 8.94 -5.32
C CYS A 88 -3.57 10.42 -5.18
N ARG A 89 -4.85 10.67 -4.87
CA ARG A 89 -5.36 12.01 -4.61
C ARG A 89 -4.69 12.66 -3.39
N TYR A 90 -4.48 11.90 -2.34
CA TYR A 90 -3.84 12.39 -1.12
C TYR A 90 -2.36 12.74 -1.38
N TYR A 91 -1.62 11.89 -2.07
CA TYR A 91 -0.23 12.11 -2.44
C TYR A 91 -0.06 13.34 -3.34
N GLN A 92 -0.98 13.53 -4.31
CA GLN A 92 -1.00 14.73 -5.13
C GLN A 92 -1.13 16.00 -4.28
N ALA A 93 -2.06 16.02 -3.34
CA ALA A 93 -2.26 17.17 -2.45
C ALA A 93 -1.02 17.48 -1.60
N GLU A 94 -0.35 16.45 -1.10
CA GLU A 94 0.89 16.59 -0.32
C GLU A 94 2.04 17.16 -1.17
N LEU A 95 2.20 16.69 -2.42
CA LEU A 95 3.18 17.24 -3.34
C LEU A 95 2.93 18.73 -3.60
N ASP A 96 1.68 19.10 -3.86
CA ASP A 96 1.31 20.48 -4.17
C ASP A 96 1.56 21.41 -2.97
N VAL A 97 1.13 21.00 -1.77
CA VAL A 97 1.34 21.76 -0.53
C VAL A 97 2.83 21.91 -0.21
N SER A 98 3.64 20.87 -0.45
CA SER A 98 5.08 20.93 -0.20
C SER A 98 5.85 21.74 -1.24
N SER A 99 5.27 21.94 -2.41
CA SER A 99 5.91 22.64 -3.54
C SER A 99 5.82 24.16 -3.47
N LEU A 100 4.80 24.70 -2.78
CA LEU A 100 4.59 26.15 -2.63
C LEU A 100 4.94 26.62 -1.22
N LYS A 101 5.68 27.71 -1.14
CA LYS A 101 5.92 28.40 0.12
C LYS A 101 4.79 29.41 0.41
N PRO A 102 4.59 29.75 1.69
CA PRO A 102 3.61 30.76 2.05
C PRO A 102 3.85 32.09 1.30
N GLY A 103 2.82 32.55 0.57
CA GLY A 103 2.86 33.80 -0.20
C GLY A 103 3.33 33.66 -1.64
N GLU A 104 3.71 32.48 -2.10
CA GLU A 104 3.98 32.23 -3.52
C GLU A 104 2.67 32.14 -4.32
N ASP A 105 2.75 32.49 -5.60
CA ASP A 105 1.61 32.48 -6.53
C ASP A 105 1.35 31.03 -7.01
N TYR A 106 0.09 30.60 -7.14
CA TYR A 106 -0.27 29.28 -7.66
C TYR A 106 0.29 28.97 -9.05
N LYS A 107 0.62 29.98 -9.86
CA LYS A 107 1.28 29.79 -11.16
C LYS A 107 2.69 29.20 -11.05
N GLU A 108 3.30 29.22 -9.85
CA GLU A 108 4.62 28.61 -9.60
C GLU A 108 4.54 27.08 -9.40
N LEU A 109 3.32 26.51 -9.20
CA LEU A 109 3.13 25.07 -9.20
C LEU A 109 3.61 24.48 -10.54
N LYS A 110 4.50 23.52 -10.44
CA LYS A 110 5.03 22.80 -11.59
C LYS A 110 4.20 21.53 -11.84
N PRO A 111 4.27 20.96 -13.05
CA PRO A 111 3.62 19.69 -13.32
C PRO A 111 4.07 18.60 -12.32
N SER A 112 3.16 17.69 -12.00
CA SER A 112 3.43 16.62 -11.06
C SER A 112 2.77 15.31 -11.51
N TYR A 113 3.48 14.20 -11.26
CA TYR A 113 3.10 12.87 -11.69
C TYR A 113 3.07 11.92 -10.50
N ILE A 114 1.91 11.31 -10.26
CA ILE A 114 1.79 10.19 -9.31
C ILE A 114 1.76 8.90 -10.12
N ILE A 115 2.76 8.06 -9.97
CA ILE A 115 2.99 6.86 -10.77
C ILE A 115 2.94 5.62 -9.87
N PHE A 116 1.93 4.79 -10.05
CA PHE A 116 1.85 3.47 -9.42
C PHE A 116 2.25 2.39 -10.42
N ILE A 117 3.23 1.57 -10.07
CA ILE A 117 3.59 0.36 -10.82
C ILE A 117 3.00 -0.82 -10.06
N CYS A 118 1.95 -1.44 -10.61
CA CYS A 118 1.18 -2.48 -9.94
C CYS A 118 1.53 -3.87 -10.50
N ALA A 119 1.77 -4.84 -9.61
CA ALA A 119 1.91 -6.26 -9.96
C ALA A 119 0.55 -6.93 -10.27
N PHE A 120 -0.52 -6.16 -10.36
CA PHE A 120 -1.89 -6.58 -10.63
C PHE A 120 -2.63 -5.52 -11.46
N ASP A 121 -3.79 -5.85 -12.02
CA ASP A 121 -4.63 -4.88 -12.73
C ASP A 121 -5.49 -4.08 -11.74
N PRO A 122 -5.19 -2.80 -11.48
CA PRO A 122 -5.90 -2.01 -10.48
C PRO A 122 -7.34 -1.66 -10.87
N PHE A 123 -7.69 -1.76 -12.16
CA PHE A 123 -9.02 -1.38 -12.68
C PHE A 123 -9.74 -2.50 -13.42
N GLY A 124 -9.13 -3.68 -13.58
CA GLY A 124 -9.75 -4.87 -14.19
C GLY A 124 -10.11 -4.71 -15.66
N LYS A 125 -9.36 -3.90 -16.43
CA LYS A 125 -9.58 -3.68 -17.87
C LYS A 125 -8.50 -4.27 -18.77
N GLY A 126 -7.53 -4.96 -18.20
CA GLY A 126 -6.44 -5.61 -18.92
C GLY A 126 -5.44 -4.67 -19.58
N ARG A 127 -5.49 -3.38 -19.31
CA ARG A 127 -4.55 -2.43 -19.90
C ARG A 127 -3.20 -2.44 -19.16
N TYR A 128 -2.13 -2.22 -19.89
CA TYR A 128 -0.80 -2.00 -19.31
C TYR A 128 -0.66 -0.63 -18.64
N GLN A 129 -1.41 0.37 -19.14
CA GLN A 129 -1.33 1.74 -18.66
C GLN A 129 -2.71 2.36 -18.54
N TYR A 130 -2.94 3.07 -17.44
CA TYR A 130 -4.11 3.91 -17.18
C TYR A 130 -3.60 5.30 -16.82
N VAL A 131 -3.97 6.31 -17.60
CA VAL A 131 -3.63 7.72 -17.34
C VAL A 131 -4.91 8.46 -17.00
N PHE A 132 -4.89 9.16 -15.88
CA PHE A 132 -6.01 9.98 -15.41
C PHE A 132 -5.58 11.44 -15.34
N GLU A 133 -6.44 12.29 -15.91
CA GLU A 133 -6.37 13.73 -15.88
C GLU A 133 -7.74 14.30 -15.51
N GLU A 134 -7.78 15.52 -15.02
CA GLU A 134 -9.03 16.20 -14.74
C GLU A 134 -9.69 16.67 -16.05
N TYR A 135 -10.96 16.33 -16.23
CA TYR A 135 -11.66 16.53 -17.50
C TYR A 135 -13.10 17.01 -17.30
N CYS A 136 -13.47 18.07 -18.01
CA CYS A 136 -14.85 18.56 -18.10
C CYS A 136 -15.64 17.74 -19.12
N LYS A 137 -16.55 16.89 -18.67
CA LYS A 137 -17.36 16.01 -19.54
C LYS A 137 -18.28 16.80 -20.46
N GLU A 138 -18.87 17.87 -19.97
CA GLU A 138 -19.84 18.71 -20.67
C GLU A 138 -19.23 19.46 -21.83
N ALA A 139 -18.00 19.91 -21.70
CA ALA A 139 -17.28 20.70 -22.70
C ALA A 139 -16.27 19.90 -23.53
N GLY A 140 -16.00 18.64 -23.16
CA GLY A 140 -14.96 17.85 -23.82
C GLY A 140 -13.56 18.45 -23.64
N LEU A 141 -13.26 19.03 -22.47
CA LEU A 141 -12.06 19.83 -22.22
C LEU A 141 -11.26 19.30 -21.04
N ALA A 142 -9.95 19.07 -21.22
CA ALA A 142 -9.04 18.83 -20.11
C ALA A 142 -8.86 20.11 -19.26
N LEU A 143 -8.75 19.96 -17.94
CA LEU A 143 -8.54 21.09 -17.03
C LEU A 143 -7.16 21.73 -17.28
N GLY A 144 -6.16 20.92 -17.59
CA GLY A 144 -4.81 21.43 -17.91
C GLY A 144 -4.07 21.97 -16.69
N ASP A 145 -4.33 21.41 -15.52
CA ASP A 145 -3.73 21.79 -14.23
C ASP A 145 -2.27 21.30 -14.06
N GLY A 146 -1.76 20.51 -15.02
CA GLY A 146 -0.40 19.97 -15.01
C GLY A 146 -0.23 18.72 -14.15
N THR A 147 -1.32 18.14 -13.62
CA THR A 147 -1.24 16.91 -12.83
C THR A 147 -1.59 15.68 -13.66
N GLN A 148 -0.89 14.57 -13.47
CA GLN A 148 -1.24 13.26 -14.02
C GLN A 148 -1.12 12.16 -12.98
N LYS A 149 -2.09 11.24 -12.99
CA LYS A 149 -2.09 10.03 -12.19
C LYS A 149 -1.98 8.83 -13.12
N ILE A 150 -0.86 8.12 -13.02
CA ILE A 150 -0.53 7.02 -13.94
C ILE A 150 -0.47 5.72 -13.17
N PHE A 151 -1.24 4.74 -13.63
CA PHE A 151 -1.20 3.40 -13.06
C PHE A 151 -0.72 2.44 -14.14
N PHE A 152 0.40 1.79 -13.88
CA PHE A 152 0.90 0.71 -14.71
C PHE A 152 0.46 -0.63 -14.12
N ASN A 153 0.03 -1.53 -15.00
CA ASN A 153 -0.26 -2.93 -14.71
C ASN A 153 0.78 -3.80 -15.40
N THR A 154 1.69 -4.41 -14.65
CA THR A 154 2.74 -5.25 -15.25
C THR A 154 2.20 -6.54 -15.91
N ASN A 155 0.91 -6.85 -15.72
CA ASN A 155 0.20 -8.01 -16.28
C ASN A 155 -0.88 -7.61 -17.30
N GLY A 156 -0.72 -6.47 -17.97
CA GLY A 156 -1.62 -6.04 -19.03
C GLY A 156 -1.66 -7.00 -20.22
N THR A 157 -2.62 -6.81 -21.10
CA THR A 157 -2.83 -7.66 -22.29
C THR A 157 -2.98 -6.86 -23.59
N ASP A 158 -3.04 -5.53 -23.51
CA ASP A 158 -3.23 -4.62 -24.64
C ASP A 158 -1.88 -4.11 -25.20
N SER A 159 -1.03 -5.02 -25.68
CA SER A 159 0.33 -4.71 -26.17
C SER A 159 0.39 -3.67 -27.29
N GLU A 160 -0.72 -3.35 -27.94
CA GLU A 160 -0.80 -2.33 -28.98
C GLU A 160 -0.59 -0.89 -28.45
N ASN A 161 -0.80 -0.68 -27.16
CA ASN A 161 -0.77 0.65 -26.52
C ASN A 161 0.45 0.84 -25.58
N ILE A 162 1.44 -0.03 -25.68
CA ILE A 162 2.64 0.01 -24.86
C ILE A 162 3.90 0.00 -25.72
N THR A 163 4.93 0.74 -25.30
CA THR A 163 6.21 0.69 -26.00
C THR A 163 6.92 -0.64 -25.72
N PRO A 164 7.67 -1.19 -26.69
CA PRO A 164 8.47 -2.40 -26.44
C PRO A 164 9.42 -2.26 -25.25
N GLN A 165 9.95 -1.06 -25.04
CA GLN A 165 10.87 -0.77 -23.93
C GLN A 165 10.15 -0.82 -22.57
N LEU A 166 8.93 -0.30 -22.48
CA LEU A 166 8.13 -0.37 -21.24
C LEU A 166 7.71 -1.82 -20.95
N LEU A 167 7.36 -2.58 -21.99
CA LEU A 167 7.06 -4.01 -21.83
C LEU A 167 8.28 -4.77 -21.29
N HIS A 168 9.46 -4.52 -21.84
CA HIS A 168 10.71 -5.12 -21.37
C HIS A 168 11.02 -4.72 -19.90
N LEU A 169 10.75 -3.45 -19.52
CA LEU A 169 10.87 -3.03 -18.11
C LEU A 169 9.95 -3.87 -17.21
N PHE A 170 8.69 -4.11 -17.62
CA PHE A 170 7.76 -4.93 -16.82
C PHE A 170 8.18 -6.39 -16.71
N GLU A 171 8.73 -6.96 -17.78
CA GLU A 171 9.33 -8.30 -17.73
C GLU A 171 10.50 -8.33 -16.75
N TYR A 172 11.37 -7.33 -16.83
CA TYR A 172 12.52 -7.23 -15.93
C TYR A 172 12.11 -7.00 -14.46
N LEU A 173 11.11 -6.18 -14.19
CA LEU A 173 10.59 -5.99 -12.83
C LEU A 173 10.13 -7.32 -12.21
N LYS A 174 9.44 -8.16 -12.98
CA LYS A 174 8.93 -9.47 -12.53
C LYS A 174 10.02 -10.52 -12.38
N GLN A 175 11.05 -10.45 -13.22
CA GLN A 175 12.16 -11.40 -13.24
C GLN A 175 13.47 -10.66 -13.48
N SER A 176 14.11 -10.23 -12.39
CA SER A 176 15.32 -9.40 -12.41
C SER A 176 16.58 -10.23 -12.59
N THR A 177 16.68 -10.91 -13.74
CA THR A 177 17.82 -11.77 -14.11
C THR A 177 18.62 -11.17 -15.25
N GLU A 178 19.89 -11.60 -15.38
CA GLU A 178 20.77 -11.21 -16.48
C GLU A 178 20.20 -11.62 -17.84
N GLU A 179 19.54 -12.76 -17.91
CA GLU A 179 18.91 -13.27 -19.13
C GLU A 179 17.83 -12.30 -19.63
N VAL A 180 16.90 -11.89 -18.76
CA VAL A 180 15.86 -10.94 -19.11
C VAL A 180 16.45 -9.56 -19.43
N ALA A 181 17.43 -9.09 -18.67
CA ALA A 181 18.07 -7.80 -18.93
C ALA A 181 18.72 -7.70 -20.31
N ASN A 182 19.22 -8.82 -20.86
CA ASN A 182 19.89 -8.88 -22.15
C ASN A 182 18.97 -9.28 -23.32
N MET A 183 17.70 -9.62 -23.06
CA MET A 183 16.77 -10.20 -24.04
C MET A 183 16.56 -9.29 -25.27
N HIS A 184 16.48 -7.97 -25.09
CA HIS A 184 16.17 -7.00 -26.15
C HIS A 184 17.30 -6.00 -26.44
N ASN A 185 18.49 -6.23 -25.93
CA ASN A 185 19.66 -5.34 -26.07
C ASN A 185 19.35 -3.89 -25.68
N ASP A 186 18.56 -3.69 -24.63
CA ASP A 186 18.17 -2.37 -24.10
C ASP A 186 19.20 -1.89 -23.08
N GLU A 187 20.00 -0.89 -23.44
CA GLU A 187 21.06 -0.35 -22.59
C GLU A 187 20.54 0.16 -21.24
N LYS A 188 19.33 0.76 -21.20
CA LYS A 188 18.76 1.27 -19.96
C LYS A 188 18.40 0.12 -19.00
N ILE A 189 17.78 -0.95 -19.51
CA ILE A 189 17.47 -2.13 -18.70
C ILE A 189 18.73 -2.81 -18.20
N GLN A 190 19.77 -2.89 -19.03
CA GLN A 190 21.08 -3.42 -18.62
C GLN A 190 21.74 -2.55 -17.53
N LEU A 191 21.59 -1.22 -17.60
CA LEU A 191 22.04 -0.32 -16.52
C LEU A 191 21.29 -0.58 -15.22
N ILE A 192 19.96 -0.68 -15.30
CA ILE A 192 19.11 -1.02 -14.14
C ILE A 192 19.55 -2.36 -13.54
N HIS A 193 19.79 -3.38 -14.38
CA HIS A 193 20.24 -4.69 -13.93
C HIS A 193 21.60 -4.62 -13.21
N ARG A 194 22.58 -3.93 -13.77
CA ARG A 194 23.90 -3.75 -13.11
C ARG A 194 23.75 -3.11 -11.73
N ARG A 195 22.86 -2.12 -11.60
CA ARG A 195 22.57 -1.50 -10.31
C ARG A 195 21.94 -2.47 -9.32
N VAL A 196 20.94 -3.23 -9.75
CA VAL A 196 20.26 -4.26 -8.93
C VAL A 196 21.25 -5.30 -8.42
N GLU A 197 22.11 -5.82 -9.30
CA GLU A 197 23.14 -6.79 -8.92
C GLU A 197 24.18 -6.21 -7.97
N TYR A 198 24.53 -4.94 -8.12
CA TYR A 198 25.38 -4.24 -7.15
C TYR A 198 24.73 -4.18 -5.77
N LEU A 199 23.45 -3.77 -5.70
CA LEU A 199 22.69 -3.65 -4.45
C LEU A 199 22.50 -4.99 -3.75
N LYS A 200 22.25 -6.07 -4.50
CA LYS A 200 22.12 -7.44 -3.94
C LYS A 200 23.39 -7.95 -3.25
N ARG A 201 24.54 -7.33 -3.52
CA ARG A 201 25.83 -7.63 -2.86
C ARG A 201 26.13 -6.72 -1.66
N ASP A 202 25.31 -5.70 -1.42
CA ASP A 202 25.50 -4.78 -0.31
C ASP A 202 24.96 -5.37 0.99
N ARG A 203 25.87 -5.75 1.89
CA ARG A 203 25.53 -6.33 3.20
C ARG A 203 24.76 -5.39 4.12
N LYS A 204 24.93 -4.06 3.98
CA LYS A 204 24.18 -3.09 4.79
C LYS A 204 22.74 -3.02 4.33
N LEU A 205 22.53 -3.05 3.02
CA LEU A 205 21.19 -3.07 2.44
C LEU A 205 20.48 -4.38 2.78
N GLU A 206 21.15 -5.52 2.70
CA GLU A 206 20.63 -6.81 3.14
C GLU A 206 20.21 -6.81 4.61
N ALA A 207 21.07 -6.30 5.50
CA ALA A 207 20.75 -6.18 6.92
C ALA A 207 19.54 -5.27 7.17
N GLY A 208 19.43 -4.14 6.45
CA GLY A 208 18.27 -3.25 6.52
C GLY A 208 16.99 -3.94 6.06
N TYR A 209 17.04 -4.72 4.97
CA TYR A 209 15.92 -5.53 4.49
C TYR A 209 15.45 -6.53 5.56
N MET A 210 16.36 -7.28 6.14
CA MET A 210 16.04 -8.27 7.19
C MET A 210 15.37 -7.61 8.41
N THR A 211 15.89 -6.46 8.84
CA THR A 211 15.29 -5.71 9.96
C THR A 211 13.88 -5.21 9.61
N MET A 212 13.66 -4.74 8.39
CA MET A 212 12.35 -4.32 7.92
C MET A 212 11.35 -5.49 7.86
N GLU A 213 11.77 -6.64 7.34
CA GLU A 213 10.95 -7.85 7.30
C GLU A 213 10.54 -8.32 8.70
N GLU A 214 11.49 -8.33 9.66
CA GLU A 214 11.21 -8.67 11.06
C GLU A 214 10.18 -7.69 11.68
N TYR A 215 10.33 -6.39 11.41
CA TYR A 215 9.39 -5.38 11.87
C TYR A 215 7.99 -5.58 11.26
N ILE A 216 7.89 -5.78 9.95
CA ILE A 216 6.63 -6.04 9.26
C ILE A 216 5.94 -7.28 9.82
N HIS A 217 6.69 -8.36 10.05
CA HIS A 217 6.15 -9.59 10.62
C HIS A 217 5.60 -9.38 12.03
N SER A 218 6.37 -8.72 12.91
CA SER A 218 5.94 -8.40 14.27
C SER A 218 4.69 -7.52 14.32
N GLU A 219 4.59 -6.52 13.44
CA GLU A 219 3.42 -5.65 13.31
C GLU A 219 2.19 -6.39 12.80
N ALA A 220 2.38 -7.30 11.83
CA ALA A 220 1.30 -8.13 11.32
C ALA A 220 0.74 -9.07 12.40
N GLU A 221 1.61 -9.70 13.20
CA GLU A 221 1.21 -10.53 14.35
C GLU A 221 0.48 -9.71 15.41
N ARG A 222 0.98 -8.52 15.76
CA ARG A 222 0.33 -7.62 16.71
C ARG A 222 -1.08 -7.23 16.25
N ARG A 223 -1.21 -6.79 14.98
CA ARG A 223 -2.52 -6.42 14.41
C ARG A 223 -3.49 -7.59 14.32
N ALA A 224 -3.00 -8.78 13.95
CA ALA A 224 -3.82 -10.00 13.93
C ALA A 224 -4.35 -10.34 15.32
N LYS A 225 -3.52 -10.21 16.36
CA LYS A 225 -3.92 -10.42 17.76
C LYS A 225 -4.96 -9.40 18.22
N GLU A 226 -4.75 -8.11 17.95
CA GLU A 226 -5.70 -7.04 18.27
C GLU A 226 -7.05 -7.27 17.58
N MET A 227 -7.03 -7.65 16.30
CA MET A 227 -8.24 -7.95 15.54
C MET A 227 -8.97 -9.18 16.09
N ALA A 228 -8.24 -10.23 16.46
CA ALA A 228 -8.80 -11.42 17.09
C ALA A 228 -9.45 -11.09 18.44
N GLU A 229 -8.83 -10.26 19.27
CA GLU A 229 -9.39 -9.79 20.54
C GLU A 229 -10.64 -8.91 20.33
N MET A 230 -10.62 -8.02 19.34
CA MET A 230 -11.80 -7.20 18.98
C MET A 230 -12.99 -8.02 18.51
N LEU A 231 -12.76 -9.12 17.79
CA LEU A 231 -13.81 -10.01 17.30
C LEU A 231 -14.29 -10.99 18.39
N ALA A 232 -13.39 -11.44 19.27
CA ALA A 232 -13.72 -12.39 20.32
C ALA A 232 -14.64 -11.80 21.40
N LYS A 233 -14.46 -10.52 21.77
CA LYS A 233 -15.30 -9.86 22.79
C LYS A 233 -16.80 -9.86 22.45
N PRO A 234 -17.27 -9.34 21.31
CA PRO A 234 -18.67 -9.33 20.97
C PRO A 234 -19.23 -10.76 20.74
N MET A 235 -18.41 -11.69 20.24
CA MET A 235 -18.82 -13.11 20.13
C MET A 235 -19.03 -13.74 21.50
N ALA A 236 -18.12 -13.53 22.45
CA ALA A 236 -18.26 -14.02 23.81
C ALA A 236 -19.50 -13.42 24.51
N GLU A 237 -19.74 -12.12 24.35
CA GLU A 237 -20.94 -11.46 24.91
C GLU A 237 -22.24 -11.95 24.26
N SER A 238 -22.25 -12.19 22.94
CA SER A 238 -23.42 -12.72 22.24
C SER A 238 -23.74 -14.17 22.61
N MET A 239 -22.75 -14.96 22.98
CA MET A 239 -22.92 -16.35 23.43
C MET A 239 -23.24 -16.44 24.94
N ALA A 240 -22.67 -15.56 25.77
CA ALA A 240 -22.84 -15.56 27.21
C ALA A 240 -24.27 -15.20 27.63
N LYS A 241 -24.93 -14.25 26.95
CA LYS A 241 -26.31 -13.85 27.27
C LYS A 241 -27.31 -14.99 27.14
N PRO A 242 -27.46 -15.69 26.01
CA PRO A 242 -28.41 -16.79 25.88
C PRO A 242 -28.06 -18.01 26.78
N MET A 243 -26.77 -18.28 27.01
CA MET A 243 -26.36 -19.33 27.96
C MET A 243 -26.72 -18.95 29.39
N ALA A 244 -26.52 -17.72 29.82
CA ALA A 244 -26.90 -17.25 31.14
C ALA A 244 -28.43 -17.32 31.36
N GLU A 245 -29.23 -16.91 30.37
CA GLU A 245 -30.69 -17.02 30.42
C GLU A 245 -31.17 -18.46 30.44
N THR A 246 -30.54 -19.35 29.67
CA THR A 246 -30.90 -20.77 29.61
C THR A 246 -30.57 -21.52 30.90
N LEU A 247 -29.52 -21.13 31.62
CA LEU A 247 -29.11 -21.76 32.87
C LEU A 247 -29.74 -21.10 34.11
N ALA A 248 -29.91 -19.78 34.11
CA ALA A 248 -30.43 -19.04 35.26
C ALA A 248 -31.93 -19.29 35.49
N LYS A 249 -32.73 -19.41 34.41
CA LYS A 249 -34.19 -19.59 34.49
C LYS A 249 -34.61 -20.90 35.18
N PRO A 250 -34.12 -22.09 34.78
CA PRO A 250 -34.44 -23.33 35.45
C PRO A 250 -33.90 -23.38 36.88
N LEU A 251 -32.75 -22.75 37.17
CA LEU A 251 -32.20 -22.71 38.52
C LEU A 251 -33.05 -21.83 39.46
N ALA A 252 -33.51 -20.70 38.96
CA ALA A 252 -34.41 -19.79 39.70
C ALA A 252 -35.79 -20.46 39.97
N GLU A 253 -36.33 -21.18 38.98
CA GLU A 253 -37.60 -21.93 39.13
C GLU A 253 -37.45 -23.09 40.13
N SER A 254 -36.33 -23.82 40.09
CA SER A 254 -36.01 -24.89 41.06
C SER A 254 -35.84 -24.35 42.47
N LEU A 255 -35.17 -23.22 42.66
CA LEU A 255 -35.00 -22.55 43.95
C LEU A 255 -36.32 -22.00 44.50
N ALA A 256 -37.18 -21.46 43.65
CA ALA A 256 -38.50 -20.98 44.04
C ALA A 256 -39.42 -22.13 44.46
N ALA A 257 -39.41 -23.25 43.71
CA ALA A 257 -40.15 -24.47 44.06
C ALA A 257 -39.67 -25.08 45.40
N SER A 258 -38.37 -25.10 45.65
CA SER A 258 -37.80 -25.55 46.92
C SER A 258 -38.17 -24.66 48.09
N LYS A 259 -38.19 -23.33 47.94
CA LYS A 259 -38.67 -22.41 48.98
C LYS A 259 -40.15 -22.53 49.26
N ILE A 260 -40.98 -22.75 48.23
CA ILE A 260 -42.42 -22.98 48.38
C ILE A 260 -42.66 -24.30 49.14
N ALA A 261 -41.92 -25.37 48.78
CA ALA A 261 -42.02 -26.65 49.48
C ALA A 261 -41.61 -26.55 50.97
N GLN A 262 -40.51 -25.80 51.27
CA GLN A 262 -40.12 -25.54 52.65
C GLN A 262 -41.18 -24.74 53.44
N ASN A 263 -41.81 -23.74 52.82
CA ASN A 263 -42.86 -22.98 53.48
C ASN A 263 -44.12 -23.79 53.71
N ILE A 264 -44.49 -24.68 52.81
CA ILE A 264 -45.63 -25.62 53.00
C ILE A 264 -45.34 -26.62 54.15
N VAL A 265 -44.13 -27.16 54.22
CA VAL A 265 -43.74 -28.06 55.34
C VAL A 265 -43.77 -27.32 56.67
N CYS A 266 -43.27 -26.06 56.75
CA CYS A 266 -43.40 -25.26 57.97
C CYS A 266 -44.84 -24.99 58.37
N LEU A 267 -45.73 -24.67 57.43
CA LEU A 267 -47.17 -24.45 57.72
C LEU A 267 -47.89 -25.69 58.18
N LEU A 268 -47.52 -26.87 57.68
CA LEU A 268 -48.11 -28.17 58.10
C LEU A 268 -47.62 -28.62 59.49
N TYR A 269 -46.42 -28.22 59.91
CA TYR A 269 -45.85 -28.58 61.23
C TYR A 269 -46.15 -27.60 62.34
N THR A 270 -46.64 -26.38 62.01
CA THR A 270 -46.94 -25.35 62.99
C THR A 270 -48.46 -25.16 63.24
N SER A 271 -49.34 -26.04 62.68
CA SER A 271 -50.75 -26.04 63.02
C SER A 271 -50.92 -26.71 64.39
N PRO A 272 -51.49 -26.04 65.37
CA PRO A 272 -51.78 -26.67 66.63
C PRO A 272 -52.85 -27.75 66.39
N SER A 273 -52.58 -28.98 66.88
CA SER A 273 -53.57 -30.03 66.94
C SER A 273 -54.78 -29.59 67.81
N PRO A 274 -55.99 -30.00 67.44
CA PRO A 274 -57.18 -29.69 68.19
C PRO A 274 -57.25 -30.28 69.61
#